data_46985b9ef9d9eb0ed2d058a039927ae2
#
_entry.id   46985b9ef9d9eb0ed2d058a039927ae2
#
_cell.length_a   1.000
_cell.length_b   1.000
_cell.length_c   1.000
_cell.angle_alpha   90.00
_cell.angle_beta   90.00
_cell.angle_gamma   90.00
#
_symmetry.space_group_name_H-M   'P 1'
#
loop_
_entity.id
_entity.type
_entity.pdbx_description
1 polymer ?
#
loop_
_entity_poly.entity_id
_entity_poly.type
_entity_poly.pdbx_seq_one_letter_code
_entity_poly.pdbx_strand_id
1 'polypeptide(L)'
;MNPKVLIVDDEVPILSGIKLNLGRTFDLTLASGGAEAIKAAEEDGPFEAVVSDMRMPGMTGVEVLAKIKSMQPSIMTILLTGHADFEFGGSQALQSGQIFRILSKPCPPQKLREAIEAAIRAKARKDAENESSDS
;
A
#
# COMPACT_ATOMS: atom_id res chain seq x y z
N MET A 1 -8.64 14.19 -11.46
CA MET A 1 -9.07 13.15 -10.53
C MET A 1 -7.88 12.65 -9.74
N ASN A 2 -8.09 12.44 -8.43
CA ASN A 2 -7.01 11.97 -7.58
C ASN A 2 -6.88 10.46 -7.65
N PRO A 3 -5.63 9.94 -7.61
CA PRO A 3 -5.43 8.49 -7.61
C PRO A 3 -6.04 7.83 -6.38
N LYS A 4 -6.61 6.65 -6.55
CA LYS A 4 -7.20 5.87 -5.46
C LYS A 4 -6.12 5.09 -4.72
N VAL A 5 -6.03 5.29 -3.42
CA VAL A 5 -5.02 4.65 -2.57
C VAL A 5 -5.70 4.07 -1.33
N LEU A 6 -5.39 2.81 -1.02
CA LEU A 6 -5.90 2.13 0.16
C LEU A 6 -4.86 2.22 1.27
N ILE A 7 -5.27 2.68 2.44
CA ILE A 7 -4.41 2.78 3.63
C ILE A 7 -4.93 1.83 4.69
N VAL A 8 -4.06 0.96 5.20
CA VAL A 8 -4.43 -0.07 6.17
C VAL A 8 -3.61 0.08 7.44
N ASP A 9 -4.26 0.31 8.58
CA ASP A 9 -3.62 0.43 9.88
C ASP A 9 -4.67 0.20 10.94
N ASP A 10 -4.34 -0.59 11.98
CA ASP A 10 -5.29 -0.87 13.05
C ASP A 10 -5.43 0.28 14.05
N GLU A 11 -4.57 1.28 13.97
CA GLU A 11 -4.63 2.46 14.82
C GLU A 11 -5.41 3.58 14.14
N VAL A 12 -6.66 3.78 14.54
CA VAL A 12 -7.55 4.76 13.93
C VAL A 12 -6.96 6.18 13.94
N PRO A 13 -6.29 6.65 15.00
CA PRO A 13 -5.66 7.97 14.97
C PRO A 13 -4.62 8.14 13.86
N ILE A 14 -3.88 7.08 13.53
CA ILE A 14 -2.91 7.13 12.43
C ILE A 14 -3.63 7.28 11.10
N LEU A 15 -4.70 6.52 10.89
CA LEU A 15 -5.51 6.64 9.67
C LEU A 15 -6.07 8.06 9.52
N SER A 16 -6.59 8.62 10.60
CA SER A 16 -7.14 9.97 10.59
C SER A 16 -6.07 11.00 10.25
N GLY A 17 -4.86 10.85 10.79
CA GLY A 17 -3.75 11.74 10.49
C GLY A 17 -3.32 11.66 9.02
N ILE A 18 -3.26 10.47 8.48
CA ILE A 18 -2.92 10.29 7.05
C ILE A 18 -3.98 10.95 6.16
N LYS A 19 -5.26 10.74 6.47
CA LYS A 19 -6.33 11.36 5.72
C LYS A 19 -6.26 12.88 5.76
N LEU A 20 -5.96 13.44 6.95
CA LEU A 20 -5.82 14.87 7.11
C LEU A 20 -4.69 15.44 6.25
N ASN A 21 -3.55 14.76 6.21
CA ASN A 21 -2.37 15.23 5.50
C ASN A 21 -2.37 14.94 4.00
N LEU A 22 -2.95 13.83 3.58
CA LEU A 22 -2.85 13.35 2.20
C LEU A 22 -4.18 13.27 1.45
N GLY A 23 -5.29 13.53 2.12
CA GLY A 23 -6.62 13.34 1.53
C GLY A 23 -6.95 14.30 0.40
N ARG A 24 -6.19 15.37 0.21
CA ARG A 24 -6.38 16.28 -0.92
C ARG A 24 -5.58 15.86 -2.14
N THR A 25 -4.50 15.10 -1.92
CA THR A 25 -3.63 14.65 -3.00
C THR A 25 -4.12 13.33 -3.61
N PHE A 26 -4.65 12.45 -2.76
CA PHE A 26 -5.12 11.13 -3.16
C PHE A 26 -6.56 10.91 -2.73
N ASP A 27 -7.26 10.06 -3.48
CA ASP A 27 -8.58 9.56 -3.07
C ASP A 27 -8.34 8.37 -2.13
N LEU A 28 -8.37 8.63 -0.82
CA LEU A 28 -7.99 7.64 0.19
C LEU A 28 -9.19 6.82 0.65
N THR A 29 -9.00 5.51 0.67
CA THR A 29 -9.89 4.57 1.34
C THR A 29 -9.12 4.03 2.55
N LEU A 30 -9.74 4.08 3.72
CA LEU A 30 -9.10 3.69 4.98
C LEU A 30 -9.67 2.37 5.47
N ALA A 31 -8.79 1.47 5.90
CA ALA A 31 -9.20 0.19 6.49
C ALA A 31 -8.48 0.00 7.82
N SER A 32 -9.19 -0.41 8.85
CA SER A 32 -8.66 -0.55 10.20
C SER A 32 -8.12 -1.94 10.51
N GLY A 33 -8.00 -2.80 9.51
CA GLY A 33 -7.45 -4.14 9.68
C GLY A 33 -7.42 -4.90 8.37
N GLY A 34 -6.83 -6.10 8.41
CA GLY A 34 -6.64 -6.89 7.20
C GLY A 34 -7.94 -7.32 6.52
N ALA A 35 -8.91 -7.78 7.29
CA ALA A 35 -10.19 -8.22 6.73
C ALA A 35 -10.93 -7.06 6.05
N GLU A 36 -10.92 -5.88 6.68
CA GLU A 36 -11.55 -4.70 6.12
C GLU A 36 -10.82 -4.24 4.86
N ALA A 37 -9.49 -4.35 4.84
CA ALA A 37 -8.69 -4.00 3.67
C ALA A 37 -9.00 -4.90 2.48
N ILE A 38 -9.11 -6.19 2.70
CA ILE A 38 -9.43 -7.14 1.65
C ILE A 38 -10.83 -6.87 1.10
N LYS A 39 -11.79 -6.60 1.99
CA LYS A 39 -13.14 -6.25 1.57
C LYS A 39 -13.15 -4.96 0.74
N ALA A 40 -12.40 -3.95 1.15
CA ALA A 40 -12.29 -2.71 0.38
C ALA A 40 -11.69 -2.95 -1.00
N ALA A 41 -10.69 -3.82 -1.09
CA ALA A 41 -10.09 -4.15 -2.38
C ALA A 41 -11.09 -4.85 -3.31
N GLU A 42 -11.95 -5.69 -2.76
CA GLU A 42 -12.98 -6.38 -3.53
C GLU A 42 -14.09 -5.44 -3.99
N GLU A 43 -14.52 -4.53 -3.13
CA GLU A 43 -15.72 -3.72 -3.36
C GLU A 43 -15.43 -2.35 -3.96
N ASP A 44 -14.31 -1.74 -3.58
CA ASP A 44 -14.00 -0.35 -3.95
C ASP A 44 -12.84 -0.21 -4.94
N GLY A 45 -12.16 -1.31 -5.25
CA GLY A 45 -11.05 -1.28 -6.19
C GLY A 45 -11.48 -1.02 -7.62
N PRO A 46 -10.53 -0.90 -8.54
CA PRO A 46 -9.09 -1.08 -8.31
C PRO A 46 -8.43 0.15 -7.66
N PHE A 47 -7.33 -0.11 -6.96
CA PHE A 47 -6.51 0.95 -6.36
C PHE A 47 -5.18 1.07 -7.10
N GLU A 48 -4.61 2.29 -7.14
CA GLU A 48 -3.28 2.49 -7.69
C GLU A 48 -2.20 1.94 -6.76
N ALA A 49 -2.40 2.10 -5.45
CA ALA A 49 -1.46 1.66 -4.44
C ALA A 49 -2.18 1.28 -3.15
N VAL A 50 -1.55 0.41 -2.37
CA VAL A 50 -1.99 0.09 -1.02
C VAL A 50 -0.81 0.23 -0.07
N VAL A 51 -1.05 0.89 1.07
CA VAL A 51 -0.06 1.06 2.14
C VAL A 51 -0.60 0.31 3.36
N SER A 52 0.18 -0.62 3.90
CA SER A 52 -0.24 -1.38 5.08
C SER A 52 0.80 -1.35 6.18
N ASP A 53 0.32 -1.19 7.42
CA ASP A 53 1.12 -1.41 8.60
C ASP A 53 1.47 -2.90 8.70
N MET A 54 2.66 -3.21 9.20
CA MET A 54 3.09 -4.60 9.35
C MET A 54 2.36 -5.31 10.47
N ARG A 55 2.23 -4.68 11.64
CA ARG A 55 1.63 -5.31 12.81
C ARG A 55 0.18 -4.94 12.98
N MET A 56 -0.68 -5.95 12.77
CA MET A 56 -2.13 -5.80 12.98
C MET A 56 -2.66 -7.11 13.55
N PRO A 57 -3.72 -7.07 14.37
CA PRO A 57 -4.34 -8.29 14.85
C PRO A 57 -4.86 -9.15 13.70
N GLY A 58 -4.59 -10.44 13.77
CA GLY A 58 -5.13 -11.44 12.83
C GLY A 58 -4.33 -11.63 11.57
N MET A 59 -3.84 -10.56 10.94
CA MET A 59 -3.03 -10.64 9.71
C MET A 59 -1.88 -9.66 9.76
N THR A 60 -0.71 -10.07 9.28
CA THR A 60 0.40 -9.13 9.11
C THR A 60 0.20 -8.30 7.85
N GLY A 61 0.93 -7.18 7.78
CA GLY A 61 0.90 -6.35 6.57
C GLY A 61 1.36 -7.09 5.32
N VAL A 62 2.37 -7.96 5.46
CA VAL A 62 2.85 -8.76 4.32
C VAL A 62 1.73 -9.68 3.81
N GLU A 63 0.98 -10.30 4.72
CA GLU A 63 -0.13 -11.17 4.34
C GLU A 63 -1.25 -10.39 3.64
N VAL A 64 -1.59 -9.21 4.16
CA VAL A 64 -2.60 -8.34 3.56
C VAL A 64 -2.19 -7.91 2.16
N LEU A 65 -0.93 -7.44 2.01
CA LEU A 65 -0.44 -6.98 0.72
C LEU A 65 -0.39 -8.11 -0.31
N ALA A 66 0.04 -9.31 0.12
CA ALA A 66 0.08 -10.46 -0.77
C ALA A 66 -1.32 -10.84 -1.26
N LYS A 67 -2.29 -10.83 -0.36
CA LYS A 67 -3.68 -11.15 -0.72
C LYS A 67 -4.25 -10.15 -1.70
N ILE A 68 -4.07 -8.85 -1.42
CA ILE A 68 -4.59 -7.80 -2.30
C ILE A 68 -3.90 -7.84 -3.65
N LYS A 69 -2.59 -8.10 -3.69
CA LYS A 69 -1.86 -8.21 -4.95
C LYS A 69 -2.32 -9.41 -5.77
N SER A 70 -2.72 -10.50 -5.12
CA SER A 70 -3.27 -11.65 -5.83
C SER A 70 -4.61 -11.32 -6.50
N MET A 71 -5.38 -10.42 -5.91
CA MET A 71 -6.66 -9.96 -6.46
C MET A 71 -6.49 -8.93 -7.56
N GLN A 72 -5.46 -8.07 -7.43
CA GLN A 72 -5.18 -6.99 -8.37
C GLN A 72 -3.67 -6.94 -8.63
N PRO A 73 -3.15 -7.77 -9.58
CA PRO A 73 -1.70 -7.89 -9.79
C PRO A 73 -0.97 -6.59 -10.15
N SER A 74 -1.67 -5.59 -10.68
CA SER A 74 -1.06 -4.32 -11.07
C SER A 74 -0.91 -3.34 -9.90
N ILE A 75 -1.49 -3.64 -8.73
CA ILE A 75 -1.43 -2.72 -7.59
C ILE A 75 0.00 -2.58 -7.07
N MET A 76 0.37 -1.37 -6.67
CA MET A 76 1.66 -1.12 -6.04
C MET A 76 1.51 -1.22 -4.53
N THR A 77 2.46 -1.89 -3.89
CA THR A 77 2.37 -2.24 -2.48
C THR A 77 3.46 -1.55 -1.67
N ILE A 78 3.09 -0.96 -0.54
CA ILE A 78 4.00 -0.27 0.37
C ILE A 78 3.76 -0.79 1.77
N LEU A 79 4.84 -1.15 2.48
CA LEU A 79 4.76 -1.65 3.85
C LEU A 79 5.32 -0.62 4.81
N LEU A 80 4.57 -0.33 5.88
CA LEU A 80 5.06 0.48 7.00
C LEU A 80 5.45 -0.45 8.13
N THR A 81 6.70 -0.37 8.59
CA THR A 81 7.21 -1.31 9.58
C THR A 81 8.07 -0.62 10.63
N GLY A 82 8.00 -1.09 11.86
CA GLY A 82 8.93 -0.72 12.91
C GLY A 82 10.21 -1.51 12.77
N HIS A 83 11.26 -1.10 13.51
CA HIS A 83 12.60 -1.67 13.39
C HIS A 83 12.63 -3.19 13.63
N ALA A 84 11.83 -3.67 14.57
CA ALA A 84 11.81 -5.09 14.95
C ALA A 84 11.02 -5.95 13.96
N ASP A 85 10.21 -5.34 13.11
CA ASP A 85 9.29 -6.08 12.23
C ASP A 85 9.93 -6.51 10.92
N PHE A 86 11.11 -5.98 10.62
CA PHE A 86 11.80 -6.25 9.35
C PHE A 86 12.16 -7.72 9.20
N GLU A 87 12.32 -8.43 10.33
CA GLU A 87 12.69 -9.84 10.34
C GLU A 87 11.53 -10.79 10.02
N PHE A 88 10.30 -10.29 9.92
CA PHE A 88 9.12 -11.12 9.71
C PHE A 88 8.71 -11.25 8.23
N GLY A 89 9.69 -11.32 7.33
CA GLY A 89 9.42 -11.61 5.93
C GLY A 89 9.35 -10.42 4.99
N GLY A 90 9.49 -9.19 5.54
CA GLY A 90 9.43 -7.98 4.72
C GLY A 90 10.53 -7.90 3.67
N SER A 91 11.76 -8.28 4.02
CA SER A 91 12.86 -8.22 3.07
C SER A 91 12.72 -9.24 1.94
N GLN A 92 12.19 -10.44 2.24
CA GLN A 92 11.92 -11.43 1.21
C GLN A 92 10.84 -10.96 0.25
N ALA A 93 9.78 -10.34 0.78
CA ALA A 93 8.71 -9.81 -0.04
C ALA A 93 9.20 -8.67 -0.94
N LEU A 94 10.11 -7.84 -0.43
CA LEU A 94 10.73 -6.78 -1.23
C LEU A 94 11.58 -7.38 -2.36
N GLN A 95 12.41 -8.38 -2.06
CA GLN A 95 13.26 -9.02 -3.05
C GLN A 95 12.46 -9.76 -4.12
N SER A 96 11.34 -10.36 -3.74
CA SER A 96 10.50 -11.11 -4.67
C SER A 96 9.63 -10.22 -5.55
N GLY A 97 9.60 -8.91 -5.30
CA GLY A 97 8.78 -7.98 -6.04
C GLY A 97 7.34 -7.88 -5.55
N GLN A 98 6.99 -8.57 -4.46
CA GLN A 98 5.64 -8.48 -3.91
C GLN A 98 5.40 -7.16 -3.18
N ILE A 99 6.46 -6.51 -2.71
CA ILE A 99 6.39 -5.21 -2.07
C ILE A 99 7.26 -4.24 -2.86
N PHE A 100 6.67 -3.12 -3.28
CA PHE A 100 7.39 -2.10 -4.02
C PHE A 100 8.36 -1.33 -3.13
N ARG A 101 7.93 -0.98 -1.91
CA ARG A 101 8.76 -0.19 -0.99
C ARG A 101 8.40 -0.46 0.45
N ILE A 102 9.41 -0.39 1.33
CA ILE A 102 9.24 -0.52 2.77
C ILE A 102 9.65 0.81 3.40
N LEU A 103 8.79 1.34 4.27
CA LEU A 103 9.03 2.58 4.99
C LEU A 103 9.11 2.30 6.49
N SER A 104 10.01 2.98 7.17
CA SER A 104 10.20 2.82 8.62
C SER A 104 9.28 3.76 9.39
N LYS A 105 8.69 3.25 10.48
CA LYS A 105 7.94 4.08 11.42
C LYS A 105 8.86 4.74 12.43
N PRO A 106 8.60 5.97 12.84
CA PRO A 106 7.52 6.85 12.40
C PRO A 106 7.79 7.39 11.00
N CYS A 107 6.77 7.40 10.15
CA CYS A 107 6.91 7.85 8.78
C CYS A 107 6.26 9.22 8.61
N PRO A 108 7.04 10.29 8.35
CA PRO A 108 6.45 11.60 8.13
C PRO A 108 5.50 11.61 6.92
N PRO A 109 4.43 12.40 6.95
CA PRO A 109 3.48 12.44 5.84
C PRO A 109 4.12 12.74 4.50
N GLN A 110 5.14 13.58 4.46
CA GLN A 110 5.82 13.91 3.22
C GLN A 110 6.52 12.68 2.61
N LYS A 111 7.18 11.88 3.45
CA LYS A 111 7.84 10.66 2.96
C LYS A 111 6.83 9.64 2.46
N LEU A 112 5.71 9.50 3.15
CA LEU A 112 4.65 8.62 2.72
C LEU A 112 4.08 9.08 1.37
N ARG A 113 3.83 10.38 1.23
CA ARG A 113 3.36 10.94 -0.02
C ARG A 113 4.33 10.67 -1.17
N GLU A 114 5.63 10.90 -0.95
CA GLU A 114 6.64 10.67 -1.96
C GLU A 114 6.69 9.20 -2.39
N ALA A 115 6.55 8.28 -1.44
CA ALA A 115 6.56 6.85 -1.75
C ALA A 115 5.33 6.45 -2.57
N ILE A 116 4.16 6.97 -2.22
CA ILE A 116 2.93 6.70 -2.97
C ILE A 116 3.04 7.28 -4.38
N GLU A 117 3.54 8.50 -4.51
CA GLU A 117 3.73 9.11 -5.83
C GLU A 117 4.72 8.32 -6.68
N ALA A 118 5.81 7.83 -6.08
CA ALA A 118 6.76 6.98 -6.78
C ALA A 118 6.13 5.68 -7.24
N ALA A 119 5.27 5.09 -6.41
CA ALA A 119 4.56 3.86 -6.76
C ALA A 119 3.63 4.09 -7.94
N ILE A 120 2.89 5.19 -7.93
CA ILE A 120 1.96 5.52 -9.03
C ILE A 120 2.72 5.74 -10.33
N ARG A 121 3.87 6.42 -10.29
CA ARG A 121 4.70 6.62 -11.48
C ARG A 121 5.27 5.29 -12.00
N ALA A 122 5.70 4.41 -11.10
CA ALA A 122 6.22 3.10 -11.48
C ALA A 122 5.13 2.24 -12.12
N LYS A 123 3.90 2.29 -11.60
CA LYS A 123 2.77 1.59 -12.18
C LYS A 123 2.47 2.10 -13.59
N ALA A 124 2.47 3.41 -13.77
CA ALA A 124 2.22 4.01 -15.07
C ALA A 124 3.26 3.58 -16.10
N ARG A 125 4.52 3.48 -15.71
CA ARG A 125 5.59 3.01 -16.61
C ARG A 125 5.41 1.54 -16.98
N LYS A 126 5.04 0.69 -16.01
CA LYS A 126 4.79 -0.73 -16.28
C LYS A 126 3.61 -0.91 -17.23
N ASP A 127 2.54 -0.15 -17.03
CA ASP A 127 1.38 -0.20 -17.90
C ASP A 127 1.73 0.23 -19.31
N ALA A 128 2.55 1.26 -19.46
CA ALA A 128 3.00 1.72 -20.78
C ALA A 128 3.90 0.68 -21.48
N GLU A 129 4.79 0.03 -20.73
CA GLU A 129 5.63 -1.04 -21.27
C GLU A 129 4.81 -2.24 -21.73
N ASN A 130 3.79 -2.61 -20.95
CA ASN A 130 2.90 -3.71 -21.31
C ASN A 130 2.09 -3.38 -22.57
N GLU A 131 1.64 -2.15 -22.72
CA GLU A 131 0.96 -1.71 -23.93
C GLU A 131 1.88 -1.76 -25.14
N SER A 132 3.15 -1.35 -24.99
CA SER A 132 4.13 -1.38 -26.06
C SER A 132 4.46 -2.80 -26.50
N SER A 133 4.47 -3.76 -25.57
CA SER A 133 4.81 -5.15 -25.91
C SER A 133 3.68 -5.89 -26.60
N ASP A 134 2.46 -5.38 -26.53
CA ASP A 134 1.31 -5.99 -27.19
C ASP A 134 1.15 -5.55 -28.66
N SER A 135 1.96 -4.62 -29.07
CA SER A 135 1.94 -4.17 -30.46
C SER A 135 3.09 -4.82 -31.25
#